data_6f2c8aaf353ac4cb801cf63edd7cfd15
#
_entry.id   6f2c8aaf353ac4cb801cf63edd7cfd15
#
_cell.length_a   1.000
_cell.length_b   1.000
_cell.length_c   1.000
_cell.angle_alpha   90.00
_cell.angle_beta   90.00
_cell.angle_gamma   90.00
#
_symmetry.space_group_name_H-M   'P 1'
#
loop_
_entity.id
_entity.type
_entity.pdbx_description
1 polymer ?
#
loop_
_entity_poly.entity_id
_entity_poly.type
_entity_poly.pdbx_seq_one_letter_code
_entity_poly.pdbx_strand_id
1 'polypeptide(L)'
;MVARRYFSSRVLLAVTLTVVVSAASTSCGSGSGAPPASNQADTPPPAPQPAPAPPPPPARELTWSGKVDMTLWSPGRVKAYKAALQQETPATLAILRIPRLELEVPVYDGTTDAVLDLAAGRIEGTALPGTVGNIGIAAHRDGFFRVLKDVKEGDVLVLETPVATEQYRIEWIRITTPQDVSVIDPTPHPAVTLVGCFPFYHRGAAPQRFIVRAVPAAEFVAGAGRPS
;
A
#
# COMPACT_ATOMS: atom_id res chain seq x y z
N MET A 1 -20.96 39.75 6.36
CA MET A 1 -20.10 40.41 7.36
C MET A 1 -19.86 39.45 8.50
N VAL A 2 -18.66 39.00 8.68
CA VAL A 2 -17.74 38.80 9.77
C VAL A 2 -16.72 37.72 9.36
N ALA A 3 -15.57 38.22 8.93
CA ALA A 3 -14.37 37.42 8.71
C ALA A 3 -13.71 37.05 10.07
N ARG A 4 -13.40 35.76 10.28
CA ARG A 4 -12.47 35.35 11.35
C ARG A 4 -11.18 34.87 10.73
N ARG A 5 -10.15 35.69 10.90
CA ARG A 5 -8.75 35.37 10.63
C ARG A 5 -8.24 34.46 11.76
N TYR A 6 -7.70 33.30 11.43
CA TYR A 6 -6.88 32.51 12.36
C TYR A 6 -5.41 32.79 12.14
N PHE A 7 -4.80 33.27 13.20
CA PHE A 7 -3.39 33.65 13.33
C PHE A 7 -2.52 32.40 13.44
N SER A 8 -1.50 32.34 12.60
CA SER A 8 -0.46 31.31 12.64
C SER A 8 0.57 31.68 13.72
N SER A 9 0.70 30.87 14.77
CA SER A 9 1.79 31.03 15.76
C SER A 9 2.89 30.01 15.43
N ARG A 10 3.99 30.51 14.86
CA ARG A 10 5.26 29.78 14.73
C ARG A 10 6.00 29.85 16.04
N VAL A 11 6.19 28.75 16.74
CA VAL A 11 7.12 28.63 17.86
C VAL A 11 8.44 28.09 17.32
N LEU A 12 9.46 28.96 17.26
CA LEU A 12 10.85 28.56 17.06
C LEU A 12 11.41 28.06 18.40
N LEU A 13 11.79 26.80 18.46
CA LEU A 13 12.58 26.26 19.57
C LEU A 13 14.07 26.23 19.16
N ALA A 14 14.88 27.15 19.69
CA ALA A 14 16.31 27.14 19.53
C ALA A 14 16.93 26.19 20.59
N VAL A 15 17.60 25.14 20.14
CA VAL A 15 18.40 24.26 21.01
C VAL A 15 19.85 24.71 20.92
N THR A 16 20.35 25.29 22.02
CA THR A 16 21.76 25.64 22.21
C THR A 16 22.55 24.43 22.71
N LEU A 17 23.49 23.96 21.90
CA LEU A 17 24.41 22.86 22.22
C LEU A 17 25.63 23.47 22.99
N THR A 18 25.76 23.16 24.28
CA THR A 18 26.91 23.52 25.10
C THR A 18 27.97 22.42 25.04
N VAL A 19 29.12 22.74 24.46
CA VAL A 19 30.31 21.88 24.45
C VAL A 19 31.10 22.11 25.72
N VAL A 20 31.24 21.09 26.56
CA VAL A 20 32.16 21.11 27.73
C VAL A 20 33.46 20.43 27.32
N VAL A 21 34.54 21.21 27.26
CA VAL A 21 35.91 20.71 27.10
C VAL A 21 36.48 20.49 28.47
N SER A 22 36.77 19.25 28.84
CA SER A 22 37.55 18.92 30.06
C SER A 22 38.97 18.58 29.67
N ALA A 23 39.90 19.43 30.10
CA ALA A 23 41.32 19.17 30.07
C ALA A 23 41.72 18.34 31.31
N ALA A 24 42.38 17.22 31.12
CA ALA A 24 42.96 16.43 32.19
C ALA A 24 44.49 16.35 32.02
N SER A 25 45.13 16.66 33.08
CA SER A 25 46.55 16.90 33.24
C SER A 25 47.38 15.61 33.27
N THR A 26 48.57 15.77 32.77
CA THR A 26 49.72 14.86 32.73
C THR A 26 50.20 14.42 34.12
N SER A 27 50.48 13.14 34.31
CA SER A 27 51.37 12.63 35.36
C SER A 27 52.31 11.59 34.78
N CYS A 28 53.60 11.90 34.79
CA CYS A 28 54.68 10.96 34.48
C CYS A 28 54.89 9.96 35.60
N GLY A 29 54.87 8.66 35.27
CA GLY A 29 55.34 7.60 36.14
C GLY A 29 56.20 6.63 35.34
N SER A 30 57.53 6.67 35.57
CA SER A 30 58.51 5.73 35.00
C SER A 30 58.41 4.39 35.73
N GLY A 31 58.06 3.34 35.02
CA GLY A 31 58.09 1.95 35.48
C GLY A 31 58.55 1.03 34.34
N SER A 32 59.82 0.63 34.45
CA SER A 32 60.46 -0.35 33.56
C SER A 32 59.96 -1.74 33.91
N GLY A 33 59.18 -2.35 33.03
CA GLY A 33 58.75 -3.75 33.12
C GLY A 33 58.53 -4.28 31.69
N ALA A 34 59.31 -5.28 31.31
CA ALA A 34 59.18 -5.96 30.03
C ALA A 34 57.78 -6.60 29.87
N PRO A 35 57.15 -6.51 28.72
CA PRO A 35 55.83 -7.11 28.50
C PRO A 35 55.99 -8.62 28.33
N PRO A 36 55.07 -9.43 28.89
CA PRO A 36 54.96 -10.84 28.54
C PRO A 36 54.44 -10.96 27.10
N ALA A 37 54.94 -11.99 26.38
CA ALA A 37 54.54 -12.30 25.02
C ALA A 37 53.01 -12.44 24.89
N SER A 38 52.42 -11.58 24.09
CA SER A 38 51.00 -11.62 23.74
C SER A 38 50.74 -12.86 22.88
N ASN A 39 49.96 -13.79 23.42
CA ASN A 39 49.30 -14.81 22.63
C ASN A 39 48.40 -14.06 21.59
N GLN A 40 48.81 -14.10 20.33
CA GLN A 40 47.93 -13.81 19.24
C GLN A 40 46.87 -14.90 19.19
N ALA A 41 45.70 -14.62 19.78
CA ALA A 41 44.52 -15.43 19.57
C ALA A 41 44.21 -15.38 18.07
N ASP A 42 44.22 -16.52 17.40
CA ASP A 42 43.79 -16.68 16.00
C ASP A 42 42.36 -16.16 15.87
N THR A 43 42.25 -14.95 15.30
CA THR A 43 40.95 -14.43 14.90
C THR A 43 40.49 -15.24 13.67
N PRO A 44 39.38 -15.97 13.75
CA PRO A 44 38.90 -16.71 12.60
C PRO A 44 38.66 -15.75 11.44
N PRO A 45 38.92 -16.16 10.17
CA PRO A 45 38.73 -15.31 9.00
C PRO A 45 37.26 -14.86 8.94
N PRO A 46 37.01 -13.60 8.54
CA PRO A 46 35.63 -13.10 8.43
C PRO A 46 34.82 -13.99 7.47
N ALA A 47 33.61 -14.32 7.89
CA ALA A 47 32.68 -15.10 7.08
C ALA A 47 32.49 -14.43 5.71
N PRO A 48 32.37 -15.23 4.62
CA PRO A 48 32.13 -14.66 3.28
C PRO A 48 30.92 -13.73 3.32
N GLN A 49 31.12 -12.49 2.90
CA GLN A 49 30.00 -11.56 2.75
C GLN A 49 29.05 -12.10 1.68
N PRO A 50 27.74 -12.13 1.91
CA PRO A 50 26.77 -12.50 0.86
C PRO A 50 27.00 -11.61 -0.36
N ALA A 51 27.00 -12.21 -1.55
CA ALA A 51 27.10 -11.46 -2.79
C ALA A 51 26.03 -10.37 -2.86
N PRO A 52 26.35 -9.16 -3.36
CA PRO A 52 25.34 -8.13 -3.53
C PRO A 52 24.18 -8.66 -4.37
N ALA A 53 22.95 -8.37 -3.90
CA ALA A 53 21.75 -8.75 -4.64
C ALA A 53 21.80 -8.15 -6.06
N PRO A 54 21.31 -8.87 -7.08
CA PRO A 54 21.24 -8.34 -8.44
C PRO A 54 20.44 -7.04 -8.45
N PRO A 55 20.79 -6.07 -9.31
CA PRO A 55 20.03 -4.84 -9.42
C PRO A 55 18.58 -5.15 -9.78
N PRO A 56 17.61 -4.37 -9.24
CA PRO A 56 16.21 -4.54 -9.59
C PRO A 56 16.01 -4.38 -11.10
N PRO A 57 15.06 -5.13 -11.70
CA PRO A 57 14.76 -4.99 -13.12
C PRO A 57 14.34 -3.54 -13.44
N PRO A 58 14.60 -3.06 -14.67
CA PRO A 58 14.18 -1.72 -15.07
C PRO A 58 12.65 -1.60 -14.94
N ALA A 59 12.20 -0.47 -14.41
CA ALA A 59 10.78 -0.18 -14.28
C ALA A 59 10.09 -0.17 -15.66
N ARG A 60 8.98 -0.89 -15.77
CA ARG A 60 8.17 -0.94 -16.99
C ARG A 60 7.14 0.17 -16.95
N GLU A 61 6.80 0.71 -18.11
CA GLU A 61 5.63 1.59 -18.22
C GLU A 61 4.36 0.75 -18.05
N LEU A 62 3.47 1.19 -17.15
CA LEU A 62 2.19 0.54 -16.94
C LEU A 62 1.24 0.93 -18.09
N THR A 63 0.78 -0.08 -18.82
CA THR A 63 -0.15 0.13 -19.93
C THR A 63 -1.57 -0.18 -19.47
N TRP A 64 -2.38 0.88 -19.35
CA TRP A 64 -3.83 0.75 -19.18
C TRP A 64 -4.52 0.93 -20.52
N SER A 65 -5.47 0.04 -20.85
CA SER A 65 -6.19 0.08 -22.13
C SER A 65 -7.06 1.32 -22.31
N GLY A 66 -7.39 2.03 -21.23
CA GLY A 66 -8.29 3.17 -21.22
C GLY A 66 -9.76 2.79 -21.50
N LYS A 67 -10.04 1.51 -21.74
CA LYS A 67 -11.39 1.02 -22.02
C LYS A 67 -12.17 0.87 -20.70
N VAL A 68 -13.21 1.69 -20.54
CA VAL A 68 -14.09 1.65 -19.36
C VAL A 68 -15.51 1.32 -19.79
N ASP A 69 -16.03 0.19 -19.28
CA ASP A 69 -17.45 -0.13 -19.42
C ASP A 69 -18.27 0.59 -18.35
N MET A 70 -19.04 1.58 -18.76
CA MET A 70 -19.90 2.38 -17.90
C MET A 70 -21.36 1.94 -17.93
N THR A 71 -21.70 0.83 -18.56
CA THR A 71 -23.11 0.38 -18.75
C THR A 71 -23.83 0.15 -17.42
N LEU A 72 -23.11 -0.30 -16.40
CA LEU A 72 -23.63 -0.53 -15.06
C LEU A 72 -23.48 0.66 -14.11
N TRP A 73 -22.89 1.76 -14.56
CA TRP A 73 -22.61 2.91 -13.70
C TRP A 73 -23.84 3.79 -13.50
N SER A 74 -23.91 4.49 -12.36
CA SER A 74 -24.92 5.51 -12.17
C SER A 74 -24.64 6.73 -13.06
N PRO A 75 -25.67 7.47 -13.54
CA PRO A 75 -25.45 8.68 -14.34
C PRO A 75 -24.58 9.72 -13.63
N GLY A 76 -24.73 9.85 -12.30
CA GLY A 76 -23.89 10.72 -11.47
C GLY A 76 -22.43 10.31 -11.50
N ARG A 77 -22.15 9.00 -11.40
CA ARG A 77 -20.79 8.45 -11.46
C ARG A 77 -20.14 8.68 -12.83
N VAL A 78 -20.88 8.46 -13.90
CA VAL A 78 -20.40 8.75 -15.27
C VAL A 78 -20.02 10.22 -15.41
N LYS A 79 -20.85 11.13 -14.87
CA LYS A 79 -20.55 12.58 -14.90
C LYS A 79 -19.29 12.91 -14.08
N ALA A 80 -19.15 12.37 -12.87
CA ALA A 80 -17.99 12.60 -12.01
C ALA A 80 -16.70 12.09 -12.67
N TYR A 81 -16.70 10.87 -13.21
CA TYR A 81 -15.58 10.29 -13.93
C TYR A 81 -15.14 11.15 -15.12
N LYS A 82 -16.10 11.60 -15.98
CA LYS A 82 -15.79 12.46 -17.10
C LYS A 82 -15.21 13.82 -16.69
N ALA A 83 -15.64 14.35 -15.56
CA ALA A 83 -15.07 15.57 -14.99
C ALA A 83 -13.66 15.34 -14.44
N ALA A 84 -13.43 14.21 -13.78
CA ALA A 84 -12.11 13.85 -13.25
C ALA A 84 -11.06 13.66 -14.36
N LEU A 85 -11.44 13.14 -15.52
CA LEU A 85 -10.55 13.00 -16.69
C LEU A 85 -10.02 14.35 -17.25
N GLN A 86 -10.59 15.48 -16.85
CA GLN A 86 -10.12 16.81 -17.24
C GLN A 86 -9.07 17.38 -16.28
N GLN A 87 -8.78 16.66 -15.19
CA GLN A 87 -7.80 17.06 -14.19
C GLN A 87 -6.46 16.37 -14.43
N GLU A 88 -5.43 16.84 -13.75
CA GLU A 88 -4.12 16.18 -13.77
C GLU A 88 -4.24 14.77 -13.21
N THR A 89 -3.76 13.78 -13.96
CA THR A 89 -3.81 12.37 -13.55
C THR A 89 -2.62 12.05 -12.64
N PRO A 90 -2.84 11.50 -11.44
CA PRO A 90 -1.75 11.09 -10.57
C PRO A 90 -0.89 9.97 -11.19
N ALA A 91 0.32 9.76 -10.65
CA ALA A 91 1.16 8.63 -11.05
C ALA A 91 0.46 7.29 -10.73
N THR A 92 0.43 6.40 -11.70
CA THR A 92 -0.17 5.07 -11.54
C THR A 92 0.76 4.18 -10.73
N LEU A 93 0.27 3.64 -9.60
CA LEU A 93 1.00 2.68 -8.77
C LEU A 93 0.92 1.26 -9.33
N ALA A 94 -0.23 0.88 -9.86
CA ALA A 94 -0.50 -0.45 -10.40
C ALA A 94 -1.70 -0.42 -11.36
N ILE A 95 -1.86 -1.49 -12.12
CA ILE A 95 -3.11 -1.82 -12.83
C ILE A 95 -3.71 -3.06 -12.17
N LEU A 96 -4.92 -2.93 -11.68
CA LEU A 96 -5.71 -4.04 -11.12
C LEU A 96 -6.59 -4.65 -12.20
N ARG A 97 -6.52 -5.99 -12.36
CA ARG A 97 -7.39 -6.74 -13.27
C ARG A 97 -8.06 -7.91 -12.58
N ILE A 98 -9.32 -8.14 -12.91
CA ILE A 98 -10.03 -9.41 -12.64
C ILE A 98 -10.62 -9.88 -13.97
N PRO A 99 -9.89 -10.73 -14.73
CA PRO A 99 -10.24 -11.05 -16.12
C PRO A 99 -11.66 -11.59 -16.30
N ARG A 100 -12.13 -12.45 -15.38
CA ARG A 100 -13.50 -13.02 -15.48
C ARG A 100 -14.60 -11.95 -15.38
N LEU A 101 -14.32 -10.83 -14.73
CA LEU A 101 -15.27 -9.72 -14.58
C LEU A 101 -15.02 -8.60 -15.60
N GLU A 102 -14.05 -8.78 -16.50
CA GLU A 102 -13.59 -7.75 -17.43
C GLU A 102 -13.19 -6.44 -16.71
N LEU A 103 -12.82 -6.56 -15.43
CA LEU A 103 -12.34 -5.43 -14.65
C LEU A 103 -10.89 -5.14 -15.01
N GLU A 104 -10.65 -3.91 -15.42
CA GLU A 104 -9.32 -3.33 -15.56
C GLU A 104 -9.38 -1.88 -15.07
N VAL A 105 -8.57 -1.54 -14.06
CA VAL A 105 -8.59 -0.20 -13.45
C VAL A 105 -7.21 0.18 -12.95
N PRO A 106 -6.73 1.43 -13.23
CA PRO A 106 -5.52 1.95 -12.61
C PRO A 106 -5.73 2.16 -11.11
N VAL A 107 -4.66 1.98 -10.35
CA VAL A 107 -4.60 2.22 -8.91
C VAL A 107 -3.68 3.41 -8.67
N TYR A 108 -4.22 4.46 -8.08
CA TYR A 108 -3.48 5.66 -7.65
C TYR A 108 -3.25 5.65 -6.15
N ASP A 109 -2.45 6.55 -5.64
CA ASP A 109 -2.25 6.69 -4.19
C ASP A 109 -3.34 7.53 -3.54
N GLY A 110 -3.84 7.08 -2.38
CA GLY A 110 -4.88 7.75 -1.61
C GLY A 110 -6.31 7.43 -2.06
N THR A 111 -7.27 7.89 -1.25
CA THR A 111 -8.71 7.62 -1.43
C THR A 111 -9.55 8.90 -1.38
N THR A 112 -8.99 10.02 -1.84
CA THR A 112 -9.74 11.26 -1.99
C THR A 112 -10.83 11.11 -3.07
N ASP A 113 -11.86 11.94 -3.01
CA ASP A 113 -12.93 11.93 -4.03
C ASP A 113 -12.37 12.10 -5.44
N ALA A 114 -11.36 12.94 -5.63
CA ALA A 114 -10.71 13.13 -6.94
C ALA A 114 -10.09 11.83 -7.48
N VAL A 115 -9.41 11.05 -6.63
CA VAL A 115 -8.84 9.75 -6.99
C VAL A 115 -9.94 8.74 -7.28
N LEU A 116 -10.92 8.60 -6.38
CA LEU A 116 -11.97 7.59 -6.51
C LEU A 116 -12.96 7.88 -7.64
N ASP A 117 -13.14 9.15 -8.02
CA ASP A 117 -13.92 9.52 -9.19
C ASP A 117 -13.21 9.14 -10.50
N LEU A 118 -11.87 9.12 -10.50
CA LEU A 118 -11.05 8.79 -11.66
C LEU A 118 -10.80 7.28 -11.80
N ALA A 119 -10.55 6.56 -10.69
CA ALA A 119 -10.12 5.16 -10.73
C ALA A 119 -10.32 4.43 -9.39
N ALA A 120 -9.43 3.48 -9.09
CA ALA A 120 -9.26 2.90 -7.78
C ALA A 120 -8.12 3.61 -7.03
N GLY A 121 -8.18 3.63 -5.71
CA GLY A 121 -7.19 4.25 -4.86
C GLY A 121 -6.61 3.28 -3.82
N ARG A 122 -5.29 3.32 -3.60
CA ARG A 122 -4.67 2.62 -2.48
C ARG A 122 -5.09 3.30 -1.18
N ILE A 123 -5.52 2.52 -0.21
CA ILE A 123 -5.87 3.02 1.12
C ILE A 123 -4.58 3.41 1.84
N GLU A 124 -4.52 4.64 2.34
CA GLU A 124 -3.35 5.14 3.09
C GLU A 124 -3.04 4.26 4.30
N GLY A 125 -1.75 4.10 4.61
CA GLY A 125 -1.28 3.23 5.71
C GLY A 125 -1.23 1.73 5.38
N THR A 126 -1.78 1.27 4.24
CA THR A 126 -1.62 -0.10 3.76
C THR A 126 -0.34 -0.28 2.93
N ALA A 127 0.06 -1.54 2.67
CA ALA A 127 1.24 -1.84 1.88
C ALA A 127 1.19 -1.22 0.47
N LEU A 128 2.34 -0.91 -0.09
CA LEU A 128 2.46 -0.48 -1.49
C LEU A 128 2.36 -1.70 -2.42
N PRO A 129 1.76 -1.56 -3.62
CA PRO A 129 1.81 -2.60 -4.64
C PRO A 129 3.24 -3.08 -4.93
N GLY A 130 3.44 -4.41 -4.95
CA GLY A 130 4.75 -5.03 -5.11
C GLY A 130 5.58 -5.15 -3.82
N THR A 131 5.00 -4.88 -2.63
CA THR A 131 5.66 -5.07 -1.35
C THR A 131 4.92 -6.10 -0.48
N VAL A 132 5.62 -6.65 0.52
CA VAL A 132 5.00 -7.55 1.50
C VAL A 132 4.01 -6.80 2.36
N GLY A 133 2.87 -7.43 2.64
CA GLY A 133 1.81 -6.90 3.48
C GLY A 133 0.45 -6.88 2.78
N ASN A 134 -0.53 -6.27 3.44
CA ASN A 134 -1.88 -6.13 2.93
C ASN A 134 -2.04 -4.84 2.12
N ILE A 135 -2.29 -4.95 0.84
CA ILE A 135 -2.54 -3.83 -0.08
C ILE A 135 -4.04 -3.55 -0.09
N GLY A 136 -4.47 -2.50 0.60
CA GLY A 136 -5.88 -2.06 0.57
C GLY A 136 -6.16 -1.22 -0.68
N ILE A 137 -7.16 -1.59 -1.46
CA ILE A 137 -7.56 -0.86 -2.68
C ILE A 137 -9.07 -0.57 -2.60
N ALA A 138 -9.44 0.70 -2.67
CA ALA A 138 -10.82 1.13 -2.64
C ALA A 138 -11.29 1.68 -3.99
N ALA A 139 -12.57 1.50 -4.31
CA ALA A 139 -13.23 2.20 -5.41
C ALA A 139 -14.74 2.31 -5.18
N HIS A 140 -15.38 3.18 -5.96
CA HIS A 140 -16.82 3.36 -5.86
C HIS A 140 -17.62 2.14 -6.33
N ARG A 141 -18.62 1.73 -5.51
CA ARG A 141 -19.56 0.62 -5.81
C ARG A 141 -20.41 0.82 -7.06
N ASP A 142 -20.63 2.07 -7.45
CA ASP A 142 -21.41 2.46 -8.64
C ASP A 142 -20.53 2.91 -9.81
N GLY A 143 -19.22 2.62 -9.71
CA GLY A 143 -18.18 2.81 -10.69
C GLY A 143 -17.43 1.51 -10.98
N PHE A 144 -16.11 1.56 -10.97
CA PHE A 144 -15.26 0.41 -11.29
C PHE A 144 -15.59 -0.86 -10.47
N PHE A 145 -15.90 -0.72 -9.17
CA PHE A 145 -16.22 -1.88 -8.34
C PHE A 145 -17.69 -2.35 -8.44
N ARG A 146 -18.47 -1.80 -9.38
CA ARG A 146 -19.83 -2.33 -9.64
C ARG A 146 -19.82 -3.80 -10.03
N VAL A 147 -18.83 -4.23 -10.81
CA VAL A 147 -18.71 -5.60 -11.30
C VAL A 147 -18.36 -6.60 -10.18
N LEU A 148 -17.84 -6.13 -9.03
CA LEU A 148 -17.55 -7.00 -7.88
C LEU A 148 -18.80 -7.66 -7.29
N LYS A 149 -20.01 -7.25 -7.64
CA LYS A 149 -21.24 -7.97 -7.27
C LYS A 149 -21.24 -9.42 -7.75
N ASP A 150 -20.47 -9.73 -8.79
CA ASP A 150 -20.38 -11.05 -9.42
C ASP A 150 -19.06 -11.78 -9.12
N VAL A 151 -18.19 -11.22 -8.24
CA VAL A 151 -16.92 -11.83 -7.85
C VAL A 151 -17.14 -13.12 -7.06
N LYS A 152 -16.23 -14.08 -7.20
CA LYS A 152 -16.29 -15.40 -6.53
C LYS A 152 -14.95 -15.76 -5.92
N GLU A 153 -14.99 -16.55 -4.86
CA GLU A 153 -13.79 -17.22 -4.32
C GLU A 153 -13.14 -18.05 -5.43
N GLY A 154 -11.80 -18.00 -5.50
CA GLY A 154 -11.01 -18.63 -6.54
C GLY A 154 -10.84 -17.81 -7.84
N ASP A 155 -11.55 -16.68 -8.01
CA ASP A 155 -11.27 -15.78 -9.14
C ASP A 155 -9.82 -15.30 -9.13
N VAL A 156 -9.26 -15.13 -10.32
CA VAL A 156 -7.92 -14.56 -10.49
C VAL A 156 -8.01 -13.04 -10.41
N LEU A 157 -7.16 -12.47 -9.56
CA LEU A 157 -6.84 -11.05 -9.52
C LEU A 157 -5.39 -10.88 -9.96
N VAL A 158 -5.15 -9.97 -10.88
CA VAL A 158 -3.80 -9.61 -11.35
C VAL A 158 -3.50 -8.19 -10.92
N LEU A 159 -2.36 -8.01 -10.29
CA LEU A 159 -1.83 -6.70 -9.93
C LEU A 159 -0.52 -6.48 -10.70
N GLU A 160 -0.55 -5.60 -11.68
CA GLU A 160 0.61 -5.22 -12.47
C GLU A 160 1.21 -3.93 -11.92
N THR A 161 2.48 -3.98 -11.56
CA THR A 161 3.28 -2.84 -11.09
C THR A 161 4.40 -2.52 -12.08
N PRO A 162 5.10 -1.39 -11.96
CA PRO A 162 6.24 -1.09 -12.82
C PRO A 162 7.36 -2.15 -12.76
N VAL A 163 7.44 -2.95 -11.70
CA VAL A 163 8.53 -3.92 -11.49
C VAL A 163 8.09 -5.38 -11.62
N ALA A 164 6.80 -5.69 -11.41
CA ALA A 164 6.29 -7.06 -11.40
C ALA A 164 4.84 -7.14 -11.87
N THR A 165 4.44 -8.34 -12.31
CA THR A 165 3.04 -8.73 -12.48
C THR A 165 2.77 -9.89 -11.55
N GLU A 166 1.89 -9.69 -10.58
CA GLU A 166 1.58 -10.66 -9.55
C GLU A 166 0.17 -11.18 -9.73
N GLN A 167 0.00 -12.50 -9.53
CA GLN A 167 -1.31 -13.14 -9.57
C GLN A 167 -1.74 -13.56 -8.18
N TYR A 168 -2.96 -13.19 -7.85
CA TYR A 168 -3.65 -13.52 -6.61
C TYR A 168 -4.89 -14.34 -6.92
N ARG A 169 -5.40 -15.05 -5.90
CA ARG A 169 -6.70 -15.72 -5.91
C ARG A 169 -7.58 -15.12 -4.84
N ILE A 170 -8.84 -14.87 -5.16
CA ILE A 170 -9.83 -14.44 -4.18
C ILE A 170 -10.01 -15.56 -3.16
N GLU A 171 -9.63 -15.26 -1.91
CA GLU A 171 -9.66 -16.21 -0.80
C GLU A 171 -11.02 -16.22 -0.12
N TRP A 172 -11.55 -15.02 0.18
CA TRP A 172 -12.87 -14.87 0.80
C TRP A 172 -13.51 -13.53 0.45
N ILE A 173 -14.85 -13.50 0.61
CA ILE A 173 -15.68 -12.32 0.40
C ILE A 173 -16.50 -12.10 1.67
N ARG A 174 -16.56 -10.84 2.16
CA ARG A 174 -17.29 -10.50 3.38
C ARG A 174 -18.03 -9.17 3.23
N ILE A 175 -19.18 -9.06 3.92
CA ILE A 175 -19.86 -7.80 4.14
C ILE A 175 -19.63 -7.41 5.61
N THR A 176 -19.19 -6.17 5.85
CA THR A 176 -18.90 -5.68 7.18
C THR A 176 -19.37 -4.23 7.38
N THR A 177 -19.18 -3.67 8.56
CA THR A 177 -19.50 -2.28 8.87
C THR A 177 -18.37 -1.34 8.44
N PRO A 178 -18.63 -0.05 8.25
CA PRO A 178 -17.57 0.92 7.95
C PRO A 178 -16.52 1.07 9.07
N GLN A 179 -16.83 0.67 10.28
CA GLN A 179 -15.98 0.75 11.46
C GLN A 179 -15.02 -0.45 11.58
N ASP A 180 -15.27 -1.53 10.85
CA ASP A 180 -14.39 -2.69 10.84
C ASP A 180 -13.17 -2.41 9.94
N VAL A 181 -12.16 -1.80 10.52
CA VAL A 181 -10.90 -1.50 9.85
C VAL A 181 -9.91 -2.68 9.88
N SER A 182 -10.20 -3.73 10.64
CA SER A 182 -9.32 -4.91 10.74
C SER A 182 -9.09 -5.62 9.41
N VAL A 183 -10.02 -5.45 8.47
CA VAL A 183 -9.91 -6.02 7.11
C VAL A 183 -8.72 -5.48 6.32
N ILE A 184 -8.17 -4.33 6.70
CA ILE A 184 -6.99 -3.72 6.07
C ILE A 184 -5.75 -3.76 6.96
N ASP A 185 -5.80 -4.44 8.11
CA ASP A 185 -4.63 -4.61 8.98
C ASP A 185 -3.44 -5.22 8.22
N PRO A 186 -2.20 -4.89 8.61
CA PRO A 186 -1.00 -5.49 8.03
C PRO A 186 -1.02 -7.02 8.14
N THR A 187 -0.53 -7.68 7.09
CA THR A 187 -0.36 -9.13 7.06
C THR A 187 1.12 -9.50 6.94
N PRO A 188 1.57 -10.64 7.50
CA PRO A 188 2.96 -11.09 7.38
C PRO A 188 3.32 -11.56 5.96
N HIS A 189 2.32 -11.85 5.14
CA HIS A 189 2.46 -12.27 3.75
C HIS A 189 1.75 -11.28 2.81
N PRO A 190 2.10 -11.25 1.52
CA PRO A 190 1.39 -10.42 0.55
C PRO A 190 -0.10 -10.75 0.51
N ALA A 191 -0.93 -9.73 0.51
CA ALA A 191 -2.38 -9.86 0.33
C ALA A 191 -2.94 -8.62 -0.35
N VAL A 192 -4.05 -8.76 -1.06
CA VAL A 192 -4.81 -7.65 -1.64
C VAL A 192 -6.21 -7.64 -1.05
N THR A 193 -6.63 -6.50 -0.53
CA THR A 193 -7.99 -6.31 0.01
C THR A 193 -8.70 -5.24 -0.79
N LEU A 194 -9.73 -5.64 -1.55
CA LEU A 194 -10.59 -4.69 -2.24
C LEU A 194 -11.72 -4.25 -1.30
N VAL A 195 -11.94 -2.94 -1.24
CA VAL A 195 -12.94 -2.32 -0.35
C VAL A 195 -13.93 -1.51 -1.18
N GLY A 196 -15.16 -1.97 -1.24
CA GLY A 196 -16.27 -1.26 -1.86
C GLY A 196 -17.36 -0.91 -0.86
N CYS A 197 -18.29 -0.05 -1.26
CA CYS A 197 -19.51 0.21 -0.51
C CYS A 197 -20.58 -0.86 -0.78
N PHE A 198 -21.41 -1.19 0.22
CA PHE A 198 -22.52 -2.13 0.09
C PHE A 198 -23.80 -1.57 0.76
N PRO A 199 -25.02 -1.88 0.24
CA PRO A 199 -25.37 -2.65 -0.97
C PRO A 199 -25.03 -1.92 -2.28
N PHE A 200 -24.78 -2.68 -3.35
CA PHE A 200 -24.38 -2.15 -4.67
C PHE A 200 -25.42 -1.21 -5.29
N TYR A 201 -26.70 -1.40 -5.03
CA TYR A 201 -27.81 -0.62 -5.59
C TYR A 201 -28.45 0.35 -4.59
N HIS A 202 -27.80 0.57 -3.42
CA HIS A 202 -28.26 1.51 -2.43
C HIS A 202 -28.08 2.96 -2.90
N ARG A 203 -29.05 3.84 -2.55
CA ARG A 203 -28.94 5.30 -2.77
C ARG A 203 -28.46 5.98 -1.49
N GLY A 204 -27.57 6.95 -1.61
CA GLY A 204 -27.01 7.69 -0.49
C GLY A 204 -25.84 6.99 0.19
N ALA A 205 -25.57 7.37 1.45
CA ALA A 205 -24.46 6.81 2.24
C ALA A 205 -24.66 5.31 2.47
N ALA A 206 -23.64 4.51 2.14
CA ALA A 206 -23.73 3.07 2.27
C ALA A 206 -23.55 2.62 3.73
N PRO A 207 -24.46 1.80 4.27
CA PRO A 207 -24.37 1.33 5.65
C PRO A 207 -23.26 0.31 5.89
N GLN A 208 -22.78 -0.35 4.84
CA GLN A 208 -21.83 -1.46 4.92
C GLN A 208 -20.71 -1.35 3.90
N ARG A 209 -19.70 -2.22 4.05
CA ARG A 209 -18.59 -2.40 3.13
C ARG A 209 -18.61 -3.81 2.54
N PHE A 210 -18.30 -3.90 1.26
CA PHE A 210 -18.05 -5.15 0.54
C PHE A 210 -16.55 -5.35 0.45
N ILE A 211 -16.07 -6.42 1.08
CA ILE A 211 -14.65 -6.74 1.20
C ILE A 211 -14.36 -7.98 0.39
N VAL A 212 -13.28 -7.93 -0.40
CA VAL A 212 -12.75 -9.05 -1.16
C VAL A 212 -11.28 -9.21 -0.78
N ARG A 213 -10.91 -10.33 -0.17
CA ARG A 213 -9.52 -10.66 0.15
C ARG A 213 -8.97 -11.59 -0.92
N ALA A 214 -7.75 -11.29 -1.37
CA ALA A 214 -6.99 -12.14 -2.28
C ALA A 214 -5.59 -12.39 -1.72
N VAL A 215 -5.08 -13.61 -1.93
CA VAL A 215 -3.74 -14.06 -1.54
C VAL A 215 -2.97 -14.50 -2.77
N PRO A 216 -1.62 -14.55 -2.74
CA PRO A 216 -0.81 -15.03 -3.86
C PRO A 216 -1.32 -16.36 -4.39
N ALA A 217 -1.37 -16.52 -5.72
CA ALA A 217 -1.94 -17.71 -6.33
C ALA A 217 -1.25 -19.02 -5.89
N ALA A 218 0.05 -18.94 -5.54
CA ALA A 218 0.82 -20.08 -5.01
C ALA A 218 0.44 -20.47 -3.57
N GLU A 219 -0.17 -19.55 -2.80
CA GLU A 219 -0.57 -19.75 -1.41
C GLU A 219 -2.06 -20.07 -1.26
N PHE A 220 -2.81 -19.98 -2.35
CA PHE A 220 -4.27 -20.18 -2.33
C PHE A 220 -4.63 -21.64 -2.07
N VAL A 221 -5.36 -21.88 -0.97
CA VAL A 221 -6.00 -23.16 -0.66
C VAL A 221 -7.52 -22.95 -0.66
N ALA A 222 -8.22 -23.60 -1.56
CA ALA A 222 -9.67 -23.47 -1.67
C ALA A 222 -10.37 -23.84 -0.35
N GLY A 223 -11.14 -22.89 0.20
CA GLY A 223 -11.89 -23.10 1.45
C GLY A 223 -11.13 -22.78 2.75
N ALA A 224 -9.85 -22.38 2.71
CA ALA A 224 -9.05 -22.09 3.90
C ALA A 224 -9.41 -20.77 4.61
N GLY A 225 -10.07 -19.84 3.92
CA GLY A 225 -10.30 -18.48 4.38
C GLY A 225 -11.66 -18.17 5.00
N ARG A 226 -12.43 -19.17 5.47
CA ARG A 226 -13.69 -18.90 6.17
C ARG A 226 -13.44 -18.55 7.64
N PRO A 227 -13.46 -17.26 8.03
CA PRO A 227 -13.51 -16.92 9.45
C PRO A 227 -14.88 -17.37 10.00
N SER A 228 -14.84 -18.07 11.11
CA SER A 228 -16.00 -18.48 11.92
C SER A 228 -16.78 -17.27 12.44
#